data_315f36ff7294613b066bc6396fdff72d
#
_entry.id   315f36ff7294613b066bc6396fdff72d
#
_cell.length_a   1.000
_cell.length_b   1.000
_cell.length_c   1.000
_cell.angle_alpha   90.00
_cell.angle_beta   90.00
_cell.angle_gamma   90.00
#
_symmetry.space_group_name_H-M   'P 1'
#
loop_
_entity.id
_entity.type
_entity.pdbx_description
1 polymer ?
#
loop_
_entity_poly.entity_id
_entity_poly.type
_entity_poly.pdbx_seq_one_letter_code
_entity_poly.pdbx_strand_id
1 'polypeptide(L)'
;MKKFRVVCLAFVMMLSVAVMLCGCGDTKITDKVNFSDVDEITVVMSDESTAVLGEVDFKTVKNILQSAETGGTSGEFDGGILIETRKDGIVTHNIRVGGADKICVDQDNSTVYKISDDDYKTLEKVMDNYKL
;
A
#
# COMPACT_ATOMS: atom_id res chain seq x y z
N MET A 1 48.49 2.97 -20.65
CA MET A 1 47.87 1.94 -19.80
C MET A 1 47.39 2.44 -18.46
N LYS A 2 48.06 3.36 -17.79
CA LYS A 2 47.58 3.95 -16.53
C LYS A 2 46.26 4.72 -16.67
N LYS A 3 45.98 5.36 -17.81
CA LYS A 3 44.71 6.09 -18.08
C LYS A 3 43.51 5.14 -18.20
N PHE A 4 43.71 3.93 -18.71
CA PHE A 4 42.66 2.94 -18.87
C PHE A 4 42.19 2.36 -17.53
N ARG A 5 43.12 2.17 -16.60
CA ARG A 5 42.81 1.69 -15.23
C ARG A 5 42.02 2.71 -14.43
N VAL A 6 42.33 3.98 -14.58
CA VAL A 6 41.62 5.07 -13.90
C VAL A 6 40.19 5.23 -14.44
N VAL A 7 40.00 5.08 -15.74
CA VAL A 7 38.69 5.15 -16.39
C VAL A 7 37.82 3.97 -15.95
N CYS A 8 38.35 2.76 -15.87
CA CYS A 8 37.62 1.59 -15.37
C CYS A 8 37.22 1.73 -13.89
N LEU A 9 38.10 2.30 -13.05
CA LEU A 9 37.81 2.53 -11.64
C LEU A 9 36.70 3.59 -11.46
N ALA A 10 36.73 4.65 -12.24
CA ALA A 10 35.69 5.68 -12.24
C ALA A 10 34.35 5.13 -12.72
N PHE A 11 34.36 4.25 -13.71
CA PHE A 11 33.14 3.60 -14.23
C PHE A 11 32.52 2.64 -13.21
N VAL A 12 33.34 1.86 -12.51
CA VAL A 12 32.90 0.96 -11.43
C VAL A 12 32.33 1.74 -10.25
N MET A 13 32.93 2.88 -9.91
CA MET A 13 32.38 3.75 -8.84
C MET A 13 31.05 4.38 -9.23
N MET A 14 30.89 4.81 -10.50
CA MET A 14 29.61 5.32 -10.98
C MET A 14 28.51 4.25 -11.00
N LEU A 15 28.86 3.03 -11.35
CA LEU A 15 27.91 1.92 -11.35
C LEU A 15 27.47 1.55 -9.93
N SER A 16 28.38 1.60 -8.96
CA SER A 16 28.04 1.30 -7.57
C SER A 16 27.17 2.38 -6.92
N VAL A 17 27.34 3.63 -7.29
CA VAL A 17 26.48 4.73 -6.83
C VAL A 17 25.08 4.62 -7.47
N ALA A 18 24.99 4.25 -8.73
CA ALA A 18 23.70 4.04 -9.40
C ALA A 18 22.90 2.89 -8.78
N VAL A 19 23.57 1.80 -8.38
CA VAL A 19 22.94 0.66 -7.70
C VAL A 19 22.44 1.05 -6.31
N MET A 20 23.15 1.90 -5.58
CA MET A 20 22.68 2.39 -4.27
C MET A 20 21.47 3.33 -4.40
N LEU A 21 21.38 4.11 -5.46
CA LEU A 21 20.22 4.97 -5.72
C LEU A 21 18.99 4.19 -6.17
N CYS A 22 19.17 3.08 -6.90
CA CYS A 22 18.10 2.18 -7.29
C CYS A 22 17.66 1.24 -6.16
N GLY A 23 18.47 1.03 -5.12
CA GLY A 23 18.17 0.20 -3.96
C GLY A 23 17.39 0.90 -2.85
N CYS A 24 17.08 2.18 -2.98
CA CYS A 24 16.28 2.95 -2.02
C CYS A 24 14.77 2.76 -2.22
N GLY A 25 14.32 1.52 -2.17
CA GLY A 25 13.01 1.17 -1.71
C GLY A 25 11.84 1.44 -2.63
N ASP A 26 10.96 0.49 -2.65
CA ASP A 26 9.60 0.62 -3.12
C ASP A 26 8.89 1.67 -2.28
N THR A 27 8.44 2.73 -2.91
CA THR A 27 7.82 3.87 -2.25
C THR A 27 6.30 3.85 -2.34
N LYS A 28 5.74 2.91 -3.12
CA LYS A 28 4.31 2.85 -3.41
C LYS A 28 3.74 1.47 -3.09
N ILE A 29 2.53 1.46 -2.56
CA ILE A 29 1.78 0.22 -2.32
C ILE A 29 1.55 -0.59 -3.60
N THR A 30 1.48 0.07 -4.75
CA THR A 30 1.31 -0.56 -6.06
C THR A 30 2.47 -1.46 -6.46
N ASP A 31 3.62 -1.32 -5.83
CA ASP A 31 4.75 -2.23 -6.02
C ASP A 31 4.52 -3.58 -5.32
N LYS A 32 3.67 -3.61 -4.31
CA LYS A 32 3.34 -4.82 -3.54
C LYS A 32 1.99 -5.43 -3.94
N VAL A 33 1.02 -4.60 -4.26
CA VAL A 33 -0.36 -5.00 -4.61
C VAL A 33 -0.66 -4.60 -6.04
N ASN A 34 -1.00 -5.58 -6.87
CA ASN A 34 -1.46 -5.29 -8.22
C ASN A 34 -2.97 -5.02 -8.22
N PHE A 35 -3.34 -3.75 -8.12
CA PHE A 35 -4.74 -3.35 -8.07
C PHE A 35 -5.50 -3.56 -9.38
N SER A 36 -4.80 -3.72 -10.51
CA SER A 36 -5.46 -4.03 -11.78
C SER A 36 -6.09 -5.42 -11.80
N ASP A 37 -5.60 -6.33 -10.97
CA ASP A 37 -6.15 -7.68 -10.82
C ASP A 37 -7.28 -7.75 -9.78
N VAL A 38 -7.58 -6.66 -9.08
CA VAL A 38 -8.64 -6.62 -8.07
C VAL A 38 -9.98 -6.33 -8.73
N ASP A 39 -10.92 -7.25 -8.61
CA ASP A 39 -12.28 -7.12 -9.13
C ASP A 39 -13.35 -6.91 -8.05
N GLU A 40 -13.02 -7.14 -6.79
CA GLU A 40 -13.91 -6.97 -5.65
C GLU A 40 -13.14 -6.51 -4.42
N ILE A 41 -13.74 -5.63 -3.64
CA ILE A 41 -13.25 -5.24 -2.32
C ILE A 41 -14.33 -5.55 -1.29
N THR A 42 -13.94 -6.28 -0.25
CA THR A 42 -14.75 -6.57 0.92
C THR A 42 -14.18 -5.87 2.13
N VAL A 43 -15.03 -5.25 2.91
CA VAL A 43 -14.63 -4.64 4.20
C VAL A 43 -15.10 -5.51 5.36
N VAL A 44 -14.26 -5.64 6.37
CA VAL A 44 -14.59 -6.36 7.60
C VAL A 44 -14.86 -5.34 8.68
N MET A 45 -16.05 -5.42 9.25
CA MET A 45 -16.51 -4.52 10.31
C MET A 45 -16.00 -4.98 11.69
N SER A 46 -16.12 -4.10 12.66
CA SER A 46 -15.68 -4.38 14.04
C SER A 46 -16.41 -5.53 14.71
N ASP A 47 -17.61 -5.86 14.25
CA ASP A 47 -18.41 -7.00 14.70
C ASP A 47 -18.14 -8.30 13.92
N GLU A 48 -17.06 -8.33 13.15
CA GLU A 48 -16.65 -9.40 12.25
C GLU A 48 -17.57 -9.64 11.04
N SER A 49 -18.62 -8.85 10.88
CA SER A 49 -19.43 -8.88 9.66
C SER A 49 -18.66 -8.33 8.47
N THR A 50 -18.99 -8.81 7.27
CA THR A 50 -18.33 -8.38 6.02
C THR A 50 -19.33 -7.71 5.09
N ALA A 51 -18.86 -6.75 4.32
CA ALA A 51 -19.65 -6.08 3.30
C ALA A 51 -18.86 -5.94 2.01
N VAL A 52 -19.47 -6.29 0.89
CA VAL A 52 -18.89 -6.08 -0.44
C VAL A 52 -19.19 -4.66 -0.88
N LEU A 53 -18.16 -3.91 -1.31
CA LEU A 53 -18.35 -2.55 -1.78
C LEU A 53 -19.11 -2.51 -3.10
N GLY A 54 -20.08 -1.60 -3.21
CA GLY A 54 -20.73 -1.27 -4.47
C GLY A 54 -19.75 -0.63 -5.46
N GLU A 55 -20.13 -0.55 -6.73
CA GLU A 55 -19.24 -0.14 -7.82
C GLU A 55 -18.58 1.23 -7.59
N VAL A 56 -19.31 2.22 -7.11
CA VAL A 56 -18.81 3.57 -6.86
C VAL A 56 -17.81 3.56 -5.70
N ASP A 57 -18.17 2.90 -4.60
CA ASP A 57 -17.30 2.80 -3.43
C ASP A 57 -16.06 1.95 -3.70
N PHE A 58 -16.19 0.89 -4.49
CA PHE A 58 -15.08 0.08 -4.97
C PHE A 58 -14.04 0.96 -5.70
N LYS A 59 -14.47 1.77 -6.65
CA LYS A 59 -13.57 2.68 -7.39
C LYS A 59 -12.92 3.70 -6.48
N THR A 60 -13.69 4.29 -5.57
CA THR A 60 -13.19 5.28 -4.61
C THR A 60 -12.12 4.69 -3.70
N VAL A 61 -12.39 3.56 -3.07
CA VAL A 61 -11.46 2.89 -2.16
C VAL A 61 -10.21 2.40 -2.91
N LYS A 62 -10.38 1.81 -4.08
CA LYS A 62 -9.28 1.38 -4.93
C LYS A 62 -8.35 2.54 -5.27
N ASN A 63 -8.88 3.69 -5.67
CA ASN A 63 -8.08 4.88 -5.98
C ASN A 63 -7.32 5.40 -4.77
N ILE A 64 -7.95 5.43 -3.59
CA ILE A 64 -7.31 5.83 -2.34
C ILE A 64 -6.14 4.89 -2.02
N LEU A 65 -6.35 3.59 -2.07
CA LEU A 65 -5.31 2.61 -1.79
C LEU A 65 -4.15 2.70 -2.79
N GLN A 66 -4.44 2.90 -4.07
CA GLN A 66 -3.40 3.04 -5.09
C GLN A 66 -2.51 4.28 -4.89
N SER A 67 -3.02 5.30 -4.19
CA SER A 67 -2.27 6.53 -3.91
C SER A 67 -1.33 6.41 -2.71
N ALA A 68 -1.40 5.33 -1.94
CA ALA A 68 -0.60 5.16 -0.73
C ALA A 68 0.88 5.00 -1.05
N GLU A 69 1.72 5.72 -0.31
CA GLU A 69 3.17 5.72 -0.44
C GLU A 69 3.83 5.38 0.91
N THR A 70 5.06 4.86 0.89
CA THR A 70 5.80 4.63 2.13
C THR A 70 6.01 5.95 2.88
N GLY A 71 5.78 5.95 4.17
CA GLY A 71 5.89 7.18 4.94
C GLY A 71 5.35 7.10 6.36
N GLY A 72 5.23 5.94 6.91
CA GLY A 72 4.86 5.78 8.31
C GLY A 72 5.99 5.18 9.14
N THR A 73 5.85 5.24 10.44
CA THR A 73 6.68 4.44 11.34
C THR A 73 6.09 3.05 11.48
N SER A 74 6.94 2.03 11.40
CA SER A 74 6.55 0.68 11.78
C SER A 74 6.06 0.67 13.24
N GLY A 75 5.06 -0.14 13.54
CA GLY A 75 4.51 -0.21 14.88
C GLY A 75 3.21 -1.01 14.93
N GLU A 76 2.62 -1.06 16.11
CA GLU A 76 1.35 -1.73 16.29
C GLU A 76 0.22 -0.95 15.60
N PHE A 77 -0.68 -1.68 14.95
CA PHE A 77 -1.91 -1.15 14.41
C PHE A 77 -3.03 -1.45 15.38
N ASP A 78 -3.42 -0.44 16.14
CA ASP A 78 -4.55 -0.53 17.06
C ASP A 78 -5.86 -0.19 16.33
N GLY A 79 -6.76 -1.16 16.27
CA GLY A 79 -8.04 -0.99 15.61
C GLY A 79 -7.92 -0.80 14.09
N GLY A 80 -8.80 0.01 13.53
CA GLY A 80 -8.76 0.37 12.13
C GLY A 80 -9.74 -0.38 11.24
N ILE A 81 -9.58 -0.17 9.95
CA ILE A 81 -10.42 -0.74 8.91
C ILE A 81 -9.66 -1.92 8.28
N LEU A 82 -10.29 -3.07 8.20
CA LEU A 82 -9.74 -4.21 7.47
C LEU A 82 -10.42 -4.32 6.11
N ILE A 83 -9.60 -4.34 5.09
CA ILE A 83 -10.01 -4.41 3.68
C ILE A 83 -9.43 -5.67 3.08
N GLU A 84 -10.28 -6.49 2.45
CA GLU A 84 -9.85 -7.63 1.65
C GLU A 84 -9.99 -7.32 0.18
N THR A 85 -8.90 -7.40 -0.57
CA THR A 85 -8.95 -7.35 -2.03
C THR A 85 -9.16 -8.74 -2.58
N ARG A 86 -10.02 -8.87 -3.59
CA ARG A 86 -10.39 -10.17 -4.18
C ARG A 86 -10.22 -10.17 -5.68
N LYS A 87 -9.92 -11.35 -6.19
CA LYS A 87 -9.92 -11.70 -7.61
C LYS A 87 -10.58 -13.06 -7.79
N ASP A 88 -11.62 -13.10 -8.61
CA ASP A 88 -12.38 -14.34 -8.88
C ASP A 88 -12.88 -15.04 -7.59
N GLY A 89 -13.28 -14.25 -6.60
CA GLY A 89 -13.79 -14.73 -5.31
C GLY A 89 -12.71 -15.14 -4.30
N ILE A 90 -11.43 -15.02 -4.65
CA ILE A 90 -10.30 -15.39 -3.80
C ILE A 90 -9.66 -14.12 -3.21
N VAL A 91 -9.43 -14.11 -1.90
CA VAL A 91 -8.71 -13.02 -1.24
C VAL A 91 -7.27 -13.00 -1.74
N THR A 92 -6.84 -11.87 -2.31
CA THR A 92 -5.49 -11.68 -2.80
C THR A 92 -4.61 -11.00 -1.76
N HIS A 93 -5.15 -10.00 -1.07
CA HIS A 93 -4.45 -9.28 -0.01
C HIS A 93 -5.40 -8.85 1.10
N ASN A 94 -4.87 -8.78 2.31
CA ASN A 94 -5.50 -8.15 3.45
C ASN A 94 -4.81 -6.81 3.70
N ILE A 95 -5.58 -5.73 3.65
CA ILE A 95 -5.06 -4.37 3.83
C ILE A 95 -5.68 -3.79 5.10
N ARG A 96 -4.84 -3.45 6.06
CA ARG A 96 -5.28 -2.81 7.29
C ARG A 96 -4.97 -1.32 7.24
N VAL A 97 -5.98 -0.52 7.50
CA VAL A 97 -5.86 0.94 7.65
C VAL A 97 -6.10 1.29 9.11
N GLY A 98 -5.10 1.83 9.76
CA GLY A 98 -5.19 2.18 11.18
C GLY A 98 -4.35 3.40 11.51
N GLY A 99 -4.52 3.93 12.72
CA GLY A 99 -3.74 5.08 13.17
C GLY A 99 -3.88 6.31 12.29
N ALA A 100 -5.10 6.64 11.89
CA ALA A 100 -5.53 7.78 11.09
C ALA A 100 -5.10 7.76 9.61
N ASP A 101 -3.93 7.25 9.28
CA ASP A 101 -3.42 7.36 7.91
C ASP A 101 -2.46 6.23 7.51
N LYS A 102 -2.21 5.29 8.40
CA LYS A 102 -1.24 4.20 8.19
C LYS A 102 -1.88 2.97 7.57
N ILE A 103 -1.19 2.39 6.60
CA ILE A 103 -1.63 1.19 5.90
C ILE A 103 -0.54 0.13 5.97
N CYS A 104 -0.90 -1.10 6.32
CA CYS A 104 -0.05 -2.26 6.12
C CYS A 104 -0.76 -3.32 5.26
N VAL A 105 0.01 -4.11 4.56
CA VAL A 105 -0.46 -5.16 3.66
C VAL A 105 -0.06 -6.52 4.22
N ASP A 106 -1.01 -7.45 4.25
CA ASP A 106 -0.78 -8.85 4.67
C ASP A 106 -0.09 -8.97 6.04
N GLN A 107 -0.43 -8.07 6.97
CA GLN A 107 0.14 -7.98 8.32
C GLN A 107 1.65 -7.72 8.35
N ASP A 108 2.23 -7.27 7.24
CA ASP A 108 3.63 -6.85 7.20
C ASP A 108 3.80 -5.44 7.76
N ASN A 109 4.05 -5.35 9.06
CA ASN A 109 4.25 -4.09 9.77
C ASN A 109 5.64 -3.48 9.54
N SER A 110 6.54 -4.18 8.86
CA SER A 110 7.87 -3.66 8.55
C SER A 110 7.82 -2.59 7.45
N THR A 111 6.81 -2.66 6.58
CA THR A 111 6.58 -1.65 5.55
C THR A 111 5.22 -1.00 5.79
N VAL A 112 5.25 0.28 6.10
CA VAL A 112 4.04 1.08 6.35
C VAL A 112 3.87 2.09 5.24
N TYR A 113 2.68 2.11 4.68
CA TYR A 113 2.26 3.09 3.68
C TYR A 113 1.38 4.15 4.34
N LYS A 114 1.22 5.27 3.67
CA LYS A 114 0.46 6.41 4.18
C LYS A 114 -0.45 6.97 3.10
N ILE A 115 -1.64 7.37 3.49
CA ILE A 115 -2.58 8.13 2.66
C ILE A 115 -2.77 9.54 3.23
N SER A 116 -3.35 10.45 2.46
CA SER A 116 -3.66 11.79 2.93
C SER A 116 -4.80 11.78 3.96
N ASP A 117 -4.87 12.82 4.79
CA ASP A 117 -5.96 12.97 5.75
C ASP A 117 -7.34 13.05 5.06
N ASP A 118 -7.41 13.69 3.90
CA ASP A 118 -8.64 13.79 3.12
C ASP A 118 -9.07 12.43 2.58
N ASP A 119 -8.14 11.62 2.10
CA ASP A 119 -8.40 10.25 1.67
C ASP A 119 -8.87 9.37 2.83
N TYR A 120 -8.25 9.51 3.99
CA TYR A 120 -8.67 8.78 5.18
C TYR A 120 -10.10 9.13 5.59
N LYS A 121 -10.45 10.42 5.59
CA LYS A 121 -11.83 10.87 5.87
C LYS A 121 -12.84 10.35 4.85
N THR A 122 -12.46 10.31 3.58
CA THR A 122 -13.29 9.74 2.52
C THR A 122 -13.51 8.25 2.76
N LEU A 123 -12.46 7.52 3.13
CA LEU A 123 -12.52 6.11 3.47
C LEU A 123 -13.46 5.85 4.66
N GLU A 124 -13.39 6.66 5.72
CA GLU A 124 -14.29 6.57 6.85
C GLU A 124 -15.76 6.78 6.44
N LYS A 125 -16.03 7.74 5.58
CA LYS A 125 -17.38 8.00 5.07
C LYS A 125 -17.92 6.82 4.26
N VAL A 126 -17.08 6.20 3.45
CA VAL A 126 -17.46 4.98 2.71
C VAL A 126 -17.81 3.88 3.70
N MET A 127 -16.97 3.67 4.72
CA MET A 127 -17.24 2.64 5.73
C MET A 127 -18.54 2.89 6.49
N ASP A 128 -18.87 4.14 6.78
CA ASP A 128 -20.12 4.49 7.46
C ASP A 128 -21.37 4.08 6.67
N ASN A 129 -21.30 4.00 5.34
CA ASN A 129 -22.40 3.53 4.50
C ASN A 129 -22.72 2.04 4.69
N TYR A 130 -21.78 1.26 5.22
CA TYR A 130 -21.91 -0.18 5.40
C TYR A 130 -22.10 -0.61 6.87
N LYS A 131 -22.07 0.34 7.79
CA LYS A 131 -22.40 0.08 9.20
C LYS A 131 -23.91 -0.12 9.35
N LEU A 132 -24.28 -1.19 10.01
CA LEU A 132 -25.66 -1.46 10.38
C LEU A 132 -26.04 -0.75 11.67
#